data_12feaf4f196e02d652afc9bf8e8d18c5
#
_entry.id   12feaf4f196e02d652afc9bf8e8d18c5
#
_cell.length_a   1.000
_cell.length_b   1.000
_cell.length_c   1.000
_cell.angle_alpha   90.00
_cell.angle_beta   90.00
_cell.angle_gamma   90.00
#
_symmetry.space_group_name_H-M   'P 1'
#
loop_
_entity.id
_entity.type
_entity.pdbx_description
1 polymer ?
#
loop_
_entity_poly.entity_id
_entity_poly.type
_entity_poly.pdbx_seq_one_letter_code
_entity_poly.pdbx_strand_id
1 'polypeptide(L)'
;MRSITPNEVHALDDAVILDVREPHELTQARIEGTIDIPLGELVERLGEVPRDTTVYVICHVGGRSAQAAQYLEANGVDAVNITGGILAWYQSGLPVTLGGAS
;
A
#
# COMPACT_ATOMS: atom_id res chain seq x y z
N MET A 1 13.85 6.94 3.89
CA MET A 1 12.69 6.22 3.32
C MET A 1 12.58 6.55 1.84
N ARG A 2 12.43 5.51 1.03
CA ARG A 2 12.25 5.69 -0.41
C ARG A 2 10.77 5.86 -0.75
N SER A 3 10.51 6.63 -1.81
CA SER A 3 9.15 6.84 -2.31
C SER A 3 9.11 6.60 -3.81
N ILE A 4 7.92 6.27 -4.31
CA ILE A 4 7.67 5.99 -5.72
C ILE A 4 6.30 6.55 -6.09
N THR A 5 6.10 6.91 -7.34
CA THR A 5 4.79 7.40 -7.79
C THR A 5 3.86 6.25 -8.14
N PRO A 6 2.53 6.47 -8.11
CA PRO A 6 1.57 5.46 -8.56
C PRO A 6 1.85 4.95 -9.96
N ASN A 7 2.14 5.81 -10.91
CA ASN A 7 2.43 5.39 -12.29
C ASN A 7 3.65 4.49 -12.37
N GLU A 8 4.69 4.80 -11.60
CA GLU A 8 5.91 3.99 -11.58
C GLU A 8 5.65 2.60 -11.01
N VAL A 9 4.86 2.51 -9.92
CA VAL A 9 4.52 1.20 -9.35
C VAL A 9 3.68 0.39 -10.33
N HIS A 10 2.68 1.03 -10.93
CA HIS A 10 1.78 0.35 -11.87
C HIS A 10 2.53 -0.20 -13.08
N ALA A 11 3.63 0.44 -13.47
CA ALA A 11 4.45 -0.02 -14.58
C ALA A 11 5.33 -1.22 -14.24
N LEU A 12 5.44 -1.57 -12.96
CA LEU A 12 6.23 -2.74 -12.55
C LEU A 12 5.40 -4.00 -12.70
N ASP A 13 6.05 -5.07 -13.18
CA ASP A 13 5.42 -6.39 -13.21
C ASP A 13 5.51 -7.02 -11.82
N ASP A 14 4.40 -7.59 -11.37
CA ASP A 14 4.34 -8.34 -10.11
C ASP A 14 4.74 -7.56 -8.86
N ALA A 15 4.50 -6.25 -8.85
CA ALA A 15 4.76 -5.46 -7.66
C ALA A 15 3.87 -5.92 -6.49
N VAL A 16 4.50 -6.09 -5.32
CA VAL A 16 3.78 -6.43 -4.10
C VAL A 16 3.36 -5.13 -3.43
N ILE A 17 2.06 -4.89 -3.33
CA ILE A 17 1.51 -3.68 -2.71
C ILE A 17 0.86 -4.06 -1.39
N LEU A 18 1.26 -3.35 -0.33
CA LEU A 18 0.68 -3.47 1.01
C LEU A 18 -0.21 -2.26 1.26
N ASP A 19 -1.49 -2.49 1.44
CA ASP A 19 -2.46 -1.44 1.75
C ASP A 19 -2.67 -1.41 3.26
N VAL A 20 -2.35 -0.27 3.88
CA VAL A 20 -2.43 -0.12 5.34
C VAL A 20 -3.64 0.69 5.78
N ARG A 21 -4.64 0.81 4.89
CA ARG A 21 -5.89 1.48 5.22
C ARG A 21 -6.81 0.58 6.04
N GLU A 22 -7.86 1.19 6.60
CA GLU A 22 -8.86 0.45 7.38
C GLU A 22 -9.80 -0.34 6.46
N PRO A 23 -10.41 -1.44 6.96
CA PRO A 23 -11.33 -2.25 6.15
C PRO A 23 -12.47 -1.47 5.50
N HIS A 24 -13.03 -0.48 6.19
CA HIS A 24 -14.13 0.32 5.61
C HIS A 24 -13.66 1.16 4.43
N GLU A 25 -12.40 1.56 4.41
CA GLU A 25 -11.84 2.29 3.25
C GLU A 25 -11.71 1.36 2.05
N LEU A 26 -11.31 0.12 2.28
CA LEU A 26 -11.17 -0.88 1.22
C LEU A 26 -12.50 -1.19 0.56
N THR A 27 -13.60 -1.12 1.30
CA THR A 27 -14.92 -1.36 0.73
C THR A 27 -15.39 -0.23 -0.17
N GLN A 28 -14.81 0.94 -0.05
CA GLN A 28 -15.15 2.09 -0.90
C GLN A 28 -14.37 2.08 -2.21
N ALA A 29 -13.09 1.82 -2.14
CA ALA A 29 -12.22 1.73 -3.32
C ALA A 29 -10.97 0.96 -2.94
N ARG A 30 -10.54 0.06 -3.81
CA ARG A 30 -9.33 -0.73 -3.55
C ARG A 30 -8.60 -1.08 -4.83
N ILE A 31 -7.33 -1.36 -4.70
CA ILE A 31 -6.51 -1.94 -5.77
C ILE A 31 -6.60 -3.45 -5.61
N GLU A 32 -6.87 -4.17 -6.69
CA GLU A 32 -6.95 -5.63 -6.60
C GLU A 32 -5.59 -6.25 -6.37
N GLY A 33 -5.56 -7.34 -5.63
CA GLY A 33 -4.34 -8.13 -5.43
C GLY A 33 -3.41 -7.63 -4.34
N THR A 34 -3.82 -6.64 -3.53
CA THR A 34 -2.98 -6.12 -2.46
C THR A 34 -3.01 -7.04 -1.23
N ILE A 35 -1.95 -6.92 -0.42
CA ILE A 35 -1.96 -7.44 0.94
C ILE A 35 -2.58 -6.34 1.80
N ASP A 36 -3.59 -6.67 2.59
CA ASP A 36 -4.33 -5.68 3.37
C ASP A 36 -4.08 -5.89 4.86
N ILE A 37 -3.33 -4.98 5.47
CA ILE A 37 -3.05 -4.99 6.91
C ILE A 37 -3.20 -3.56 7.41
N PRO A 38 -4.24 -3.24 8.19
CA PRO A 38 -4.38 -1.88 8.72
C PRO A 38 -3.16 -1.47 9.54
N LEU A 39 -2.80 -0.20 9.47
CA LEU A 39 -1.62 0.30 10.17
C LEU A 39 -1.60 -0.12 11.64
N GLY A 40 -2.75 -0.08 12.31
CA GLY A 40 -2.86 -0.44 13.73
C GLY A 40 -2.60 -1.92 14.03
N GLU A 41 -2.61 -2.78 13.01
CA GLU A 41 -2.36 -4.21 13.17
C GLU A 41 -0.99 -4.64 12.63
N LEU A 42 -0.23 -3.70 12.07
CA LEU A 42 0.99 -4.05 11.36
C LEU A 42 2.05 -4.70 12.25
N VAL A 43 2.19 -4.22 13.49
CA VAL A 43 3.16 -4.77 14.43
C VAL A 43 2.86 -6.25 14.70
N GLU A 44 1.60 -6.57 14.97
CA GLU A 44 1.19 -7.94 15.29
C GLU A 44 1.24 -8.85 14.07
N ARG A 45 1.04 -8.30 12.89
CA ARG A 45 0.94 -9.06 11.65
C ARG A 45 2.18 -8.92 10.76
N LEU A 46 3.28 -8.46 11.33
CA LEU A 46 4.52 -8.26 10.58
C LEU A 46 4.95 -9.52 9.81
N GLY A 47 4.69 -10.70 10.37
CA GLY A 47 5.03 -11.97 9.73
C GLY A 47 4.31 -12.23 8.41
N GLU A 48 3.24 -11.49 8.11
CA GLU A 48 2.51 -11.62 6.84
C GLU A 48 3.12 -10.78 5.72
N VAL A 49 4.09 -9.92 6.04
CA VAL A 49 4.74 -9.05 5.06
C VAL A 49 5.95 -9.77 4.46
N PRO A 50 6.04 -9.88 3.12
CA PRO A 50 7.18 -10.54 2.48
C PRO A 50 8.50 -9.85 2.80
N ARG A 51 9.55 -10.65 3.01
CA ARG A 51 10.89 -10.15 3.29
C ARG A 51 11.87 -10.38 2.15
N ASP A 52 11.44 -11.10 1.13
CA ASP A 52 12.30 -11.49 0.00
C ASP A 52 12.03 -10.67 -1.26
N THR A 53 11.23 -9.63 -1.16
CA THR A 53 10.90 -8.74 -2.27
C THR A 53 10.66 -7.33 -1.77
N THR A 54 10.69 -6.35 -2.67
CA THR A 54 10.32 -4.99 -2.35
C THR A 54 8.81 -4.92 -2.11
N VAL A 55 8.41 -4.24 -1.04
CA VAL A 55 7.00 -4.04 -0.67
C VAL A 55 6.66 -2.56 -0.84
N TYR A 56 5.68 -2.28 -1.68
CA TYR A 56 5.21 -0.92 -1.95
C TYR A 56 4.00 -0.64 -1.07
N VAL A 57 4.08 0.37 -0.23
CA VAL A 57 3.08 0.61 0.82
C VAL A 57 2.19 1.77 0.43
N ILE A 58 0.88 1.57 0.52
CA ILE A 58 -0.11 2.57 0.12
C ILE A 58 -1.12 2.82 1.24
N CYS A 59 -1.58 4.06 1.35
CA CYS A 59 -2.71 4.43 2.19
C CYS A 59 -3.61 5.39 1.40
N HIS A 60 -4.37 6.25 2.08
CA HIS A 60 -5.26 7.17 1.36
C HIS A 60 -4.46 8.30 0.67
N VAL A 61 -3.63 9.02 1.42
CA VAL A 61 -2.90 10.18 0.87
C VAL A 61 -1.38 10.12 1.10
N GLY A 62 -0.86 9.09 1.75
CA GLY A 62 0.58 8.89 1.89
C GLY A 62 1.15 8.97 3.31
N GLY A 63 0.40 9.48 4.28
CA GLY A 63 0.91 9.66 5.65
C GLY A 63 1.06 8.36 6.44
N ARG A 64 0.00 7.56 6.46
CA ARG A 64 0.03 6.26 7.16
C ARG A 64 1.01 5.30 6.49
N SER A 65 1.08 5.31 5.17
CA SER A 65 1.99 4.43 4.43
C SER A 65 3.44 4.83 4.62
N ALA A 66 3.74 6.12 4.75
CA ALA A 66 5.08 6.58 5.07
C ALA A 66 5.52 6.07 6.45
N GLN A 67 4.63 6.17 7.43
CA GLN A 67 4.88 5.66 8.78
C GLN A 67 5.10 4.14 8.76
N ALA A 68 4.25 3.42 8.02
CA ALA A 68 4.37 1.97 7.88
C ALA A 68 5.69 1.58 7.20
N ALA A 69 6.07 2.27 6.14
CA ALA A 69 7.31 1.99 5.42
C ALA A 69 8.53 2.17 6.31
N GLN A 70 8.55 3.21 7.14
CA GLN A 70 9.64 3.42 8.09
C GLN A 70 9.73 2.27 9.10
N TYR A 71 8.60 1.84 9.63
CA TYR A 71 8.56 0.71 10.56
C TYR A 71 9.06 -0.58 9.90
N LEU A 72 8.61 -0.83 8.68
CA LEU A 72 9.01 -2.04 7.94
C LEU A 72 10.51 -2.03 7.65
N GLU A 73 11.07 -0.90 7.23
CA GLU A 73 12.51 -0.79 7.00
C GLU A 73 13.31 -1.07 8.28
N ALA A 74 12.85 -0.54 9.41
CA ALA A 74 13.51 -0.77 10.68
C ALA A 74 13.47 -2.25 11.09
N ASN A 75 12.58 -3.02 10.51
CA ASN A 75 12.41 -4.45 10.80
C ASN A 75 12.87 -5.36 9.65
N GLY A 76 13.71 -4.84 8.76
CA GLY A 76 14.38 -5.65 7.74
C GLY A 76 13.56 -5.92 6.48
N VAL A 77 12.47 -5.19 6.26
CA VAL A 77 11.68 -5.29 5.04
C VAL A 77 12.10 -4.18 4.08
N ASP A 78 12.28 -4.53 2.80
CA ASP A 78 12.57 -3.55 1.76
C ASP A 78 11.26 -2.85 1.39
N ALA A 79 10.99 -1.69 1.99
CA ALA A 79 9.71 -0.99 1.86
C ALA A 79 9.88 0.35 1.16
N VAL A 80 8.92 0.68 0.30
CA VAL A 80 8.88 1.93 -0.46
C VAL A 80 7.48 2.53 -0.32
N ASN A 81 7.40 3.82 0.00
CA ASN A 81 6.12 4.51 0.13
C ASN A 81 5.57 4.92 -1.24
N ILE A 82 4.30 4.63 -1.51
CA ILE A 82 3.64 5.11 -2.72
C ILE A 82 3.14 6.53 -2.45
N THR A 83 3.72 7.50 -3.12
CA THR A 83 3.44 8.92 -2.92
C THR A 83 1.99 9.26 -3.26
N GLY A 84 1.33 9.99 -2.36
CA GLY A 84 -0.04 10.46 -2.60
C GLY A 84 -1.13 9.40 -2.43
N GLY A 85 -0.76 8.17 -2.16
CA GLY A 85 -1.70 7.11 -1.83
C GLY A 85 -2.70 6.76 -2.91
N ILE A 86 -3.81 6.15 -2.50
CA ILE A 86 -4.84 5.72 -3.44
C ILE A 86 -5.53 6.89 -4.12
N LEU A 87 -5.55 8.07 -3.48
CA LEU A 87 -6.10 9.25 -4.10
C LEU A 87 -5.30 9.63 -5.35
N ALA A 88 -3.97 9.70 -5.24
CA ALA A 88 -3.11 9.98 -6.40
C ALA A 88 -3.18 8.86 -7.44
N TRP A 89 -3.27 7.62 -6.99
CA TRP A 89 -3.45 6.46 -7.86
C TRP A 89 -4.71 6.62 -8.72
N TYR A 90 -5.83 6.92 -8.07
CA TYR A 90 -7.11 7.11 -8.76
C TYR A 90 -7.08 8.32 -9.71
N GLN A 91 -6.51 9.44 -9.25
CA GLN A 91 -6.40 10.66 -10.07
C GLN A 91 -5.52 10.47 -11.29
N SER A 92 -4.59 9.52 -11.22
CA SER A 92 -3.73 9.16 -12.36
C SER A 92 -4.42 8.24 -13.36
N GLY A 93 -5.68 7.89 -13.12
CA GLY A 93 -6.44 7.02 -14.02
C GLY A 93 -6.09 5.55 -13.91
N LEU A 94 -5.41 5.15 -12.84
CA LEU A 94 -5.00 3.75 -12.66
C LEU A 94 -6.15 2.91 -12.10
N PRO A 95 -6.14 1.59 -12.33
CA PRO A 95 -7.28 0.74 -11.97
C PRO A 95 -7.55 0.68 -10.48
N VAL A 96 -8.80 0.92 -10.12
CA VAL A 96 -9.31 0.64 -8.76
C VAL A 96 -10.64 -0.06 -8.91
N THR A 97 -10.98 -0.89 -7.93
CA THR A 97 -12.30 -1.48 -7.82
C THR A 97 -13.08 -0.62 -6.85
N LEU A 98 -14.17 -0.03 -7.32
CA LEU A 98 -15.06 0.76 -6.47
C LEU A 98 -15.96 -0.19 -5.73
N GLY A 99 -15.98 -0.06 -4.42
CA GLY A 99 -16.69 -0.98 -3.57
C GLY A 99 -18.12 -0.57 -3.33
N GLY A 100 -18.80 -1.38 -2.52
CA GLY A 100 -20.20 -1.16 -2.21
C GLY A 100 -21.11 -1.29 -3.40
N ALA A 101 -20.56 -1.69 -4.49
CA ALA A 101 -21.24 -1.72 -5.77
C ALA A 101 -22.23 -2.85 -5.89
N SER A 102 -22.14 -3.70 -5.04
CA SER A 102 -23.09 -4.79 -5.11
C SER A 102 -24.45 -4.36 -4.70
#